data_7fb9dacf1eedb2de387772eab364ed08
#
_entry.id   7fb9dacf1eedb2de387772eab364ed08
#
_cell.length_a   1.000
_cell.length_b   1.000
_cell.length_c   1.000
_cell.angle_alpha   90.00
_cell.angle_beta   90.00
_cell.angle_gamma   90.00
#
_symmetry.space_group_name_H-M   'P 1'
#
loop_
_entity.id
_entity.type
_entity.pdbx_description
1 polymer ?
#
loop_
_entity_poly.entity_id
_entity_poly.type
_entity_poly.pdbx_seq_one_letter_code
_entity_poly.pdbx_strand_id
1 'polypeptide(L)'
;MRRAEAVTGGGPVRGPRTGRPTLEEVAERAGVSRATVSRVVNGQTTVAEGLRQAVEAAANELGYVPHAAARSLVTHRTDSVALILPESPNRVFSDDQFFPSVIRGVASELDAAGKLLVLLTTGSAEARSRAERYAVGGHVDGVMFASLHDADLLPELMLRRGVPVVCNGLPHLAAPCIDVDHLGGVQAAVEFLLAKGRRRIATVAGPQDMVAGRARLDGYRQALAAADRRAIVAVGDFTAESGHAAMRQLLADEPELDAVFVASDLMAHGALQALREAGRSVPGDVSVVGFDDIALATYCDPPLTTVRQPIAEIGRSMARAMLRLLEGHEVEPLTILPTELVIRESA
;
A
#
# COMPACT_ATOMS: atom_id res chain seq x y z
N MET A 1 1.48 -7.12 62.88
CA MET A 1 0.40 -7.79 62.18
C MET A 1 -0.69 -6.78 61.86
N ARG A 2 -0.76 -6.23 60.65
CA ARG A 2 -1.93 -5.49 60.13
C ARG A 2 -2.36 -6.22 58.85
N ARG A 3 -3.61 -6.75 58.86
CA ARG A 3 -4.23 -7.40 57.73
C ARG A 3 -4.51 -6.38 56.62
N ALA A 4 -4.13 -6.73 55.39
CA ALA A 4 -4.57 -6.04 54.21
C ALA A 4 -6.03 -6.42 53.93
N GLU A 5 -6.93 -5.47 53.91
CA GLU A 5 -8.29 -5.61 53.42
C GLU A 5 -8.31 -5.66 51.91
N ALA A 6 -8.86 -6.76 51.40
CA ALA A 6 -9.11 -6.92 49.97
C ALA A 6 -10.31 -6.06 49.57
N VAL A 7 -10.09 -5.14 48.64
CA VAL A 7 -11.18 -4.40 47.96
C VAL A 7 -11.78 -5.33 46.90
N THR A 8 -12.84 -6.05 47.25
CA THR A 8 -13.73 -6.74 46.33
C THR A 8 -14.94 -5.88 46.07
N GLY A 9 -15.01 -5.19 44.95
CA GLY A 9 -16.13 -4.34 44.58
C GLY A 9 -16.22 -4.12 43.07
N GLY A 10 -16.17 -5.18 42.27
CA GLY A 10 -16.51 -5.16 40.88
C GLY A 10 -17.90 -5.78 40.64
N GLY A 11 -18.96 -4.94 40.67
CA GLY A 11 -20.27 -5.39 40.19
C GLY A 11 -20.24 -5.70 38.70
N PRO A 12 -21.19 -6.53 38.19
CA PRO A 12 -21.20 -6.93 36.78
C PRO A 12 -21.28 -5.70 35.88
N VAL A 13 -20.31 -5.58 34.96
CA VAL A 13 -20.32 -4.58 33.91
C VAL A 13 -21.54 -4.84 33.02
N ARG A 14 -22.57 -4.00 33.16
CA ARG A 14 -23.72 -4.06 32.24
C ARG A 14 -23.25 -3.62 30.87
N GLY A 15 -23.47 -4.46 29.85
CA GLY A 15 -23.27 -4.10 28.46
C GLY A 15 -24.06 -2.84 28.08
N PRO A 16 -23.64 -2.11 27.03
CA PRO A 16 -24.32 -0.88 26.63
C PRO A 16 -25.81 -1.14 26.36
N ARG A 17 -26.65 -0.22 26.79
CA ARG A 17 -28.10 -0.26 26.52
C ARG A 17 -28.31 -0.38 25.01
N THR A 18 -29.06 -1.36 24.57
CA THR A 18 -29.39 -1.70 23.16
C THR A 18 -30.45 -0.74 22.59
N GLY A 19 -30.23 0.56 22.68
CA GLY A 19 -31.07 1.59 22.09
C GLY A 19 -30.19 2.75 21.66
N ARG A 20 -29.67 2.70 20.40
CA ARG A 20 -29.10 3.91 19.80
C ARG A 20 -30.25 4.89 19.57
N PRO A 21 -30.06 6.20 19.86
CA PRO A 21 -31.07 7.21 19.57
C PRO A 21 -31.51 7.11 18.11
N THR A 22 -32.81 7.32 17.90
CA THR A 22 -33.44 7.23 16.57
C THR A 22 -33.63 8.63 15.98
N LEU A 23 -33.89 8.68 14.68
CA LEU A 23 -34.18 9.92 13.97
C LEU A 23 -35.50 10.55 14.48
N GLU A 24 -36.43 9.71 14.96
CA GLU A 24 -37.69 10.08 15.58
C GLU A 24 -37.44 10.79 16.93
N GLU A 25 -36.59 10.26 17.79
CA GLU A 25 -36.25 10.88 19.08
C GLU A 25 -35.55 12.25 18.91
N VAL A 26 -34.71 12.39 17.88
CA VAL A 26 -34.11 13.69 17.54
C VAL A 26 -35.19 14.67 17.05
N ALA A 27 -36.14 14.22 16.24
CA ALA A 27 -37.20 15.05 15.75
C ALA A 27 -38.14 15.56 16.89
N GLU A 28 -38.48 14.67 17.81
CA GLU A 28 -39.26 15.01 19.01
C GLU A 28 -38.50 16.01 19.89
N ARG A 29 -37.22 15.78 20.14
CA ARG A 29 -36.37 16.63 20.97
C ARG A 29 -36.12 18.02 20.38
N ALA A 30 -35.99 18.11 19.03
CA ALA A 30 -35.80 19.36 18.29
C ALA A 30 -37.11 20.09 17.99
N GLY A 31 -38.28 19.50 18.24
CA GLY A 31 -39.58 20.07 17.93
C GLY A 31 -39.86 20.22 16.42
N VAL A 32 -39.30 19.33 15.59
CA VAL A 32 -39.40 19.39 14.14
C VAL A 32 -39.89 18.06 13.56
N SER A 33 -40.23 18.04 12.25
CA SER A 33 -40.62 16.81 11.58
C SER A 33 -39.39 15.90 11.35
N ARG A 34 -39.60 14.57 11.30
CA ARG A 34 -38.59 13.59 10.88
C ARG A 34 -37.95 13.96 9.55
N ALA A 35 -38.76 14.48 8.58
CA ALA A 35 -38.26 14.92 7.29
C ALA A 35 -37.27 16.10 7.43
N THR A 36 -37.51 17.02 8.35
CA THR A 36 -36.61 18.15 8.65
C THR A 36 -35.29 17.64 9.22
N VAL A 37 -35.33 16.73 10.22
CA VAL A 37 -34.11 16.10 10.76
C VAL A 37 -33.34 15.40 9.67
N SER A 38 -34.00 14.59 8.83
CA SER A 38 -33.37 13.88 7.71
C SER A 38 -32.65 14.85 6.74
N ARG A 39 -33.27 16.00 6.43
CA ARG A 39 -32.64 17.01 5.55
C ARG A 39 -31.42 17.65 6.19
N VAL A 40 -31.49 18.00 7.47
CA VAL A 40 -30.34 18.57 8.20
C VAL A 40 -29.20 17.58 8.28
N VAL A 41 -29.48 16.36 8.70
CA VAL A 41 -28.50 15.29 8.87
C VAL A 41 -27.85 14.91 7.52
N ASN A 42 -28.56 15.04 6.39
CA ASN A 42 -28.04 14.81 5.04
C ASN A 42 -27.41 16.07 4.39
N GLY A 43 -27.20 17.15 5.16
CA GLY A 43 -26.50 18.35 4.70
C GLY A 43 -27.28 19.20 3.69
N GLN A 44 -28.61 19.04 3.56
CA GLN A 44 -29.39 19.85 2.62
C GLN A 44 -29.43 21.32 3.07
N THR A 45 -29.10 22.23 2.18
CA THR A 45 -29.01 23.68 2.44
C THR A 45 -30.38 24.39 2.51
N THR A 46 -31.46 23.69 2.17
CA THR A 46 -32.82 24.25 2.09
C THR A 46 -33.53 24.40 3.46
N VAL A 47 -32.86 24.02 4.56
CA VAL A 47 -33.44 24.13 5.91
C VAL A 47 -33.00 25.46 6.53
N ALA A 48 -33.98 26.21 7.10
CA ALA A 48 -33.70 27.47 7.80
C ALA A 48 -32.68 27.26 8.94
N GLU A 49 -31.77 28.22 9.11
CA GLU A 49 -30.62 28.12 10.03
C GLU A 49 -31.04 27.81 11.48
N GLY A 50 -32.11 28.44 11.99
CA GLY A 50 -32.60 28.16 13.33
C GLY A 50 -33.10 26.73 13.55
N LEU A 51 -33.70 26.11 12.52
CA LEU A 51 -34.11 24.71 12.58
C LEU A 51 -32.91 23.77 12.48
N ARG A 52 -31.87 24.13 11.70
CA ARG A 52 -30.61 23.39 11.63
C ARG A 52 -29.95 23.31 12.99
N GLN A 53 -29.76 24.47 13.64
CA GLN A 53 -29.14 24.56 14.97
C GLN A 53 -29.93 23.76 16.02
N ALA A 54 -31.27 23.82 16.01
CA ALA A 54 -32.09 23.04 16.92
C ALA A 54 -31.92 21.53 16.74
N VAL A 55 -31.85 21.06 15.48
CA VAL A 55 -31.62 19.64 15.18
C VAL A 55 -30.23 19.20 15.58
N GLU A 56 -29.19 19.99 15.30
CA GLU A 56 -27.80 19.69 15.67
C GLU A 56 -27.63 19.63 17.20
N ALA A 57 -28.22 20.58 17.93
CA ALA A 57 -28.21 20.56 19.39
C ALA A 57 -28.91 19.30 19.95
N ALA A 58 -30.09 18.95 19.44
CA ALA A 58 -30.82 17.77 19.87
C ALA A 58 -30.06 16.47 19.54
N ALA A 59 -29.44 16.38 18.36
CA ALA A 59 -28.62 15.24 17.97
C ALA A 59 -27.39 15.06 18.89
N ASN A 60 -26.70 16.15 19.20
CA ASN A 60 -25.56 16.15 20.13
C ASN A 60 -25.97 15.75 21.55
N GLU A 61 -27.08 16.30 22.06
CA GLU A 61 -27.60 15.98 23.41
C GLU A 61 -27.96 14.50 23.55
N LEU A 62 -28.60 13.93 22.53
CA LEU A 62 -29.00 12.53 22.51
C LEU A 62 -27.84 11.58 22.17
N GLY A 63 -26.70 12.10 21.70
CA GLY A 63 -25.62 11.28 21.13
C GLY A 63 -26.05 10.56 19.85
N TYR A 64 -26.97 11.17 19.09
CA TYR A 64 -27.44 10.60 17.84
C TYR A 64 -26.35 10.70 16.78
N VAL A 65 -25.93 9.54 16.28
CA VAL A 65 -25.04 9.42 15.11
C VAL A 65 -25.91 8.92 13.95
N PRO A 66 -25.97 9.67 12.83
CA PRO A 66 -26.70 9.23 11.64
C PRO A 66 -26.28 7.81 11.23
N HIS A 67 -27.27 6.95 10.97
CA HIS A 67 -26.99 5.61 10.46
C HIS A 67 -26.31 5.74 9.08
N ALA A 68 -25.05 5.33 8.98
CA ALA A 68 -24.29 5.40 7.74
C ALA A 68 -25.03 4.70 6.58
N ALA A 69 -25.66 3.55 6.87
CA ALA A 69 -26.48 2.82 5.89
C ALA A 69 -27.74 3.59 5.43
N ALA A 70 -28.37 4.40 6.30
CA ALA A 70 -29.51 5.23 5.89
C ALA A 70 -29.07 6.43 5.05
N ARG A 71 -27.89 7.00 5.35
CA ARG A 71 -27.29 8.08 4.56
C ARG A 71 -26.82 7.56 3.20
N SER A 72 -26.18 6.41 3.14
CA SER A 72 -25.70 5.82 1.89
C SER A 72 -26.85 5.45 0.93
N LEU A 73 -28.02 5.05 1.44
CA LEU A 73 -29.22 4.82 0.61
C LEU A 73 -29.72 6.09 -0.09
N VAL A 74 -29.52 7.27 0.51
CA VAL A 74 -29.96 8.56 -0.05
C VAL A 74 -28.88 9.23 -0.90
N THR A 75 -27.63 9.15 -0.46
CA THR A 75 -26.49 9.83 -1.12
C THR A 75 -25.79 8.94 -2.12
N HIS A 76 -26.01 7.63 -2.10
CA HIS A 76 -25.25 6.60 -2.81
C HIS A 76 -23.75 6.66 -2.52
N ARG A 77 -23.35 7.21 -1.33
CA ARG A 77 -21.95 7.34 -0.88
C ARG A 77 -21.79 6.80 0.52
N THR A 78 -20.68 6.10 0.74
CA THR A 78 -20.31 5.54 2.04
C THR A 78 -19.24 6.37 2.74
N ASP A 79 -18.64 7.33 2.02
CA ASP A 79 -17.44 8.08 2.42
C ASP A 79 -16.28 7.17 2.85
N SER A 80 -16.20 5.99 2.23
CA SER A 80 -15.18 4.98 2.50
C SER A 80 -14.55 4.50 1.20
N VAL A 81 -13.23 4.33 1.19
CA VAL A 81 -12.46 3.79 0.07
C VAL A 81 -11.66 2.60 0.55
N ALA A 82 -11.65 1.50 -0.20
CA ALA A 82 -10.83 0.34 0.14
C ALA A 82 -9.44 0.41 -0.50
N LEU A 83 -8.42 0.01 0.26
CA LEU A 83 -7.13 -0.42 -0.25
C LEU A 83 -7.06 -1.94 -0.13
N ILE A 84 -6.97 -2.63 -1.26
CA ILE A 84 -6.91 -4.08 -1.35
C ILE A 84 -5.48 -4.48 -1.67
N LEU A 85 -4.89 -5.30 -0.81
CA LEU A 85 -3.57 -5.87 -0.96
C LEU A 85 -3.72 -7.39 -1.15
N PRO A 86 -3.34 -7.95 -2.32
CA PRO A 86 -3.48 -9.39 -2.61
C PRO A 86 -2.43 -10.24 -1.91
N GLU A 87 -2.12 -9.89 -0.69
CA GLU A 87 -1.12 -10.48 0.18
C GLU A 87 -1.72 -11.02 1.47
N SER A 88 -1.01 -11.92 2.13
CA SER A 88 -1.40 -12.36 3.46
C SER A 88 -1.20 -11.25 4.51
N PRO A 89 -1.97 -11.23 5.61
CA PRO A 89 -1.73 -10.28 6.70
C PRO A 89 -0.29 -10.33 7.23
N ASN A 90 0.28 -11.52 7.34
CA ASN A 90 1.65 -11.70 7.83
C ASN A 90 2.67 -11.00 6.93
N ARG A 91 2.44 -10.98 5.61
CA ARG A 91 3.30 -10.27 4.66
C ARG A 91 3.11 -8.75 4.75
N VAL A 92 1.87 -8.28 4.75
CA VAL A 92 1.55 -6.84 4.81
C VAL A 92 2.10 -6.18 6.08
N PHE A 93 2.13 -6.90 7.19
CA PHE A 93 2.60 -6.42 8.50
C PHE A 93 3.95 -7.01 8.90
N SER A 94 4.75 -7.51 7.94
CA SER A 94 6.13 -7.95 8.16
C SER A 94 7.09 -6.75 8.22
N ASP A 95 8.39 -7.03 8.15
CA ASP A 95 9.44 -6.01 8.08
C ASP A 95 9.50 -5.28 6.73
N ASP A 96 8.68 -5.67 5.76
CA ASP A 96 8.53 -5.02 4.46
C ASP A 96 7.85 -3.65 4.62
N GLN A 97 8.64 -2.59 4.56
CA GLN A 97 8.16 -1.21 4.75
C GLN A 97 7.41 -0.64 3.54
N PHE A 98 7.33 -1.37 2.42
CA PHE A 98 6.54 -0.94 1.26
C PHE A 98 5.08 -0.76 1.63
N PHE A 99 4.45 -1.78 2.22
CA PHE A 99 3.01 -1.75 2.57
C PHE A 99 2.66 -0.64 3.57
N PRO A 100 3.33 -0.53 4.74
CA PRO A 100 3.06 0.56 5.68
C PRO A 100 3.23 1.95 5.07
N SER A 101 4.17 2.13 4.13
CA SER A 101 4.41 3.42 3.48
C SER A 101 3.31 3.78 2.48
N VAL A 102 2.86 2.82 1.65
CA VAL A 102 1.70 3.01 0.77
C VAL A 102 0.45 3.32 1.58
N ILE A 103 0.15 2.52 2.62
CA ILE A 103 -1.02 2.71 3.50
C ILE A 103 -1.01 4.11 4.11
N ARG A 104 0.15 4.58 4.61
CA ARG A 104 0.32 5.92 5.19
C ARG A 104 0.01 7.01 4.16
N GLY A 105 0.52 6.86 2.93
CA GLY A 105 0.25 7.80 1.84
C GLY A 105 -1.23 7.89 1.51
N VAL A 106 -1.89 6.74 1.35
CA VAL A 106 -3.34 6.65 1.09
C VAL A 106 -4.15 7.25 2.24
N ALA A 107 -3.85 6.85 3.49
CA ALA A 107 -4.58 7.31 4.67
C ALA A 107 -4.50 8.83 4.83
N SER A 108 -3.33 9.43 4.59
CA SER A 108 -3.12 10.88 4.69
C SER A 108 -4.04 11.68 3.75
N GLU A 109 -4.20 11.25 2.50
CA GLU A 109 -5.05 11.95 1.52
C GLU A 109 -6.54 11.72 1.77
N LEU A 110 -6.93 10.50 2.14
CA LEU A 110 -8.33 10.19 2.45
C LEU A 110 -8.80 10.90 3.72
N ASP A 111 -7.97 10.96 4.77
CA ASP A 111 -8.28 11.69 6.01
C ASP A 111 -8.48 13.19 5.73
N ALA A 112 -7.58 13.80 4.96
CA ALA A 112 -7.72 15.21 4.53
C ALA A 112 -9.01 15.47 3.74
N ALA A 113 -9.51 14.46 3.02
CA ALA A 113 -10.79 14.52 2.27
C ALA A 113 -12.01 14.09 3.12
N GLY A 114 -11.84 13.80 4.41
CA GLY A 114 -12.93 13.35 5.30
C GLY A 114 -13.46 11.96 4.94
N LYS A 115 -12.64 11.09 4.33
CA LYS A 115 -13.03 9.74 3.94
C LYS A 115 -12.31 8.67 4.77
N LEU A 116 -12.96 7.55 4.96
CA LEU A 116 -12.41 6.41 5.70
C LEU A 116 -11.60 5.50 4.77
N LEU A 117 -10.44 5.04 5.23
CA LEU A 117 -9.70 3.97 4.62
C LEU A 117 -10.15 2.61 5.18
N VAL A 118 -10.54 1.70 4.29
CA VAL A 118 -10.78 0.28 4.61
C VAL A 118 -9.64 -0.55 4.04
N LEU A 119 -8.84 -1.16 4.89
CA LEU A 119 -7.75 -2.04 4.46
C LEU A 119 -8.25 -3.49 4.36
N LEU A 120 -8.08 -4.11 3.19
CA LEU A 120 -8.46 -5.50 2.92
C LEU A 120 -7.23 -6.28 2.42
N THR A 121 -6.91 -7.39 3.07
CA THR A 121 -5.89 -8.34 2.61
C THR A 121 -6.57 -9.53 1.95
N THR A 122 -6.08 -9.96 0.79
CA THR A 122 -6.73 -10.99 -0.04
C THR A 122 -5.81 -12.14 -0.42
N GLY A 123 -4.87 -12.50 0.47
CA GLY A 123 -3.93 -13.60 0.29
C GLY A 123 -4.54 -15.01 0.27
N SER A 124 -5.87 -15.17 0.47
CA SER A 124 -6.58 -16.44 0.29
C SER A 124 -7.82 -16.27 -0.57
N ALA A 125 -8.31 -17.37 -1.15
CA ALA A 125 -9.52 -17.38 -1.98
C ALA A 125 -10.76 -16.89 -1.21
N GLU A 126 -10.90 -17.28 0.06
CA GLU A 126 -11.99 -16.87 0.95
C GLU A 126 -11.91 -15.37 1.27
N ALA A 127 -10.70 -14.85 1.52
CA ALA A 127 -10.48 -13.43 1.77
C ALA A 127 -10.81 -12.61 0.51
N ARG A 128 -10.40 -13.10 -0.67
CA ARG A 128 -10.73 -12.49 -1.97
C ARG A 128 -12.24 -12.42 -2.19
N SER A 129 -12.97 -13.53 -1.96
CA SER A 129 -14.42 -13.56 -2.10
C SER A 129 -15.14 -12.65 -1.10
N ARG A 130 -14.60 -12.48 0.11
CA ARG A 130 -15.14 -11.51 1.08
C ARG A 130 -14.95 -10.08 0.61
N ALA A 131 -13.75 -9.74 0.13
CA ALA A 131 -13.42 -8.40 -0.38
C ALA A 131 -14.29 -8.06 -1.60
N GLU A 132 -14.50 -9.02 -2.51
CA GLU A 132 -15.41 -8.85 -3.65
C GLU A 132 -16.82 -8.50 -3.19
N ARG A 133 -17.43 -9.34 -2.34
CA ARG A 133 -18.78 -9.08 -1.83
C ARG A 133 -18.89 -7.75 -1.09
N TYR A 134 -17.86 -7.37 -0.34
CA TYR A 134 -17.85 -6.12 0.39
C TYR A 134 -17.83 -4.91 -0.55
N ALA A 135 -16.96 -4.91 -1.55
CA ALA A 135 -16.85 -3.80 -2.49
C ALA A 135 -18.08 -3.71 -3.42
N VAL A 136 -18.50 -4.83 -4.03
CA VAL A 136 -19.67 -4.89 -4.93
C VAL A 136 -20.97 -4.63 -4.16
N GLY A 137 -21.03 -4.97 -2.86
CA GLY A 137 -22.15 -4.69 -1.98
C GLY A 137 -22.34 -3.21 -1.63
N GLY A 138 -21.50 -2.30 -2.16
CA GLY A 138 -21.63 -0.86 -1.95
C GLY A 138 -21.24 -0.41 -0.53
N HIS A 139 -20.32 -1.13 0.12
CA HIS A 139 -19.77 -0.75 1.42
C HIS A 139 -18.59 0.22 1.31
N VAL A 140 -18.09 0.45 0.09
CA VAL A 140 -17.06 1.45 -0.24
C VAL A 140 -17.43 2.14 -1.54
N ASP A 141 -16.98 3.39 -1.70
CA ASP A 141 -17.24 4.21 -2.88
C ASP A 141 -16.31 3.84 -4.06
N GLY A 142 -15.15 3.27 -3.76
CA GLY A 142 -14.16 2.83 -4.73
C GLY A 142 -13.09 1.94 -4.10
N VAL A 143 -12.26 1.33 -4.95
CA VAL A 143 -11.20 0.41 -4.53
C VAL A 143 -9.86 0.77 -5.15
N MET A 144 -8.79 0.68 -4.35
CA MET A 144 -7.42 0.82 -4.80
C MET A 144 -6.71 -0.51 -4.62
N PHE A 145 -5.82 -0.86 -5.55
CA PHE A 145 -5.02 -2.08 -5.49
C PHE A 145 -3.54 -1.76 -5.55
N ALA A 146 -2.74 -2.42 -4.71
CA ALA A 146 -1.28 -2.37 -4.78
C ALA A 146 -0.69 -3.77 -4.59
N SER A 147 0.53 -3.99 -5.08
CA SER A 147 1.21 -5.30 -5.03
C SER A 147 0.46 -6.40 -5.80
N LEU A 148 0.03 -6.09 -7.01
CA LEU A 148 -0.76 -7.00 -7.85
C LEU A 148 0.12 -8.04 -8.55
N HIS A 149 -0.37 -9.28 -8.61
CA HIS A 149 0.14 -10.37 -9.42
C HIS A 149 -0.69 -10.53 -10.71
N ASP A 150 -0.11 -11.11 -11.75
CA ASP A 150 -0.79 -11.30 -13.05
C ASP A 150 -2.08 -12.14 -12.95
N ALA A 151 -2.15 -13.04 -11.96
CA ALA A 151 -3.32 -13.88 -11.72
C ALA A 151 -4.45 -13.18 -10.93
N ASP A 152 -4.26 -11.93 -10.53
CA ASP A 152 -5.26 -11.19 -9.75
C ASP A 152 -6.38 -10.64 -10.64
N LEU A 153 -7.48 -11.37 -10.72
CA LEU A 153 -8.65 -10.99 -11.52
C LEU A 153 -9.61 -10.01 -10.82
N LEU A 154 -9.35 -9.71 -9.54
CA LEU A 154 -10.25 -8.88 -8.75
C LEU A 154 -10.38 -7.44 -9.28
N PRO A 155 -9.30 -6.75 -9.74
CA PRO A 155 -9.41 -5.41 -10.30
C PRO A 155 -10.34 -5.35 -11.53
N GLU A 156 -10.19 -6.28 -12.47
CA GLU A 156 -11.08 -6.36 -13.65
C GLU A 156 -12.52 -6.65 -13.26
N LEU A 157 -12.74 -7.53 -12.28
CA LEU A 157 -14.07 -7.85 -11.79
C LEU A 157 -14.75 -6.62 -11.20
N MET A 158 -14.01 -5.82 -10.41
CA MET A 158 -14.53 -4.55 -9.86
C MET A 158 -14.95 -3.60 -10.97
N LEU A 159 -14.12 -3.41 -11.99
CA LEU A 159 -14.46 -2.56 -13.15
C LEU A 159 -15.71 -3.05 -13.88
N ARG A 160 -15.82 -4.36 -14.14
CA ARG A 160 -17.01 -4.95 -14.76
C ARG A 160 -18.29 -4.76 -13.94
N ARG A 161 -18.16 -4.61 -12.62
CA ARG A 161 -19.26 -4.35 -11.68
C ARG A 161 -19.55 -2.84 -11.50
N GLY A 162 -18.80 -1.98 -12.20
CA GLY A 162 -18.99 -0.52 -12.12
C GLY A 162 -18.41 0.11 -10.85
N VAL A 163 -17.55 -0.61 -10.11
CA VAL A 163 -16.85 -0.05 -8.95
C VAL A 163 -15.64 0.75 -9.47
N PRO A 164 -15.46 2.02 -9.04
CA PRO A 164 -14.26 2.79 -9.36
C PRO A 164 -12.98 2.10 -8.88
N VAL A 165 -11.98 2.00 -9.76
CA VAL A 165 -10.71 1.31 -9.50
C VAL A 165 -9.53 2.22 -9.79
N VAL A 166 -8.50 2.19 -8.93
CA VAL A 166 -7.15 2.73 -9.17
C VAL A 166 -6.14 1.65 -8.81
N CYS A 167 -5.10 1.47 -9.62
CA CYS A 167 -4.08 0.44 -9.40
C CYS A 167 -2.69 1.03 -9.22
N ASN A 168 -1.81 0.27 -8.57
CA ASN A 168 -0.36 0.35 -8.70
C ASN A 168 0.13 -0.91 -9.42
N GLY A 169 0.92 -0.74 -10.49
CA GLY A 169 1.61 -1.85 -11.14
C GLY A 169 0.84 -2.66 -12.19
N LEU A 170 -0.33 -2.18 -12.69
CA LEU A 170 -1.06 -2.83 -13.80
C LEU A 170 -1.47 -1.81 -14.88
N PRO A 171 -0.53 -1.30 -15.69
CA PRO A 171 -0.80 -0.22 -16.65
C PRO A 171 -1.70 -0.63 -17.83
N HIS A 172 -1.95 -1.91 -18.05
CA HIS A 172 -2.83 -2.42 -19.11
C HIS A 172 -4.30 -2.55 -18.69
N LEU A 173 -4.59 -2.35 -17.41
CA LEU A 173 -5.98 -2.34 -16.92
C LEU A 173 -6.68 -1.05 -17.35
N ALA A 174 -7.97 -1.12 -17.69
CA ALA A 174 -8.79 0.05 -18.04
C ALA A 174 -9.15 0.87 -16.77
N ALA A 175 -8.15 1.22 -15.98
CA ALA A 175 -8.24 2.01 -14.76
C ALA A 175 -6.97 2.88 -14.62
N PRO A 176 -7.04 4.02 -13.92
CA PRO A 176 -5.84 4.79 -13.61
C PRO A 176 -4.81 3.94 -12.86
N CYS A 177 -3.57 3.99 -13.36
CA CYS A 177 -2.42 3.30 -12.80
C CYS A 177 -1.39 4.31 -12.33
N ILE A 178 -0.93 4.16 -11.11
CA ILE A 178 0.19 4.91 -10.54
C ILE A 178 1.36 3.95 -10.40
N ASP A 179 2.49 4.27 -11.02
CA ASP A 179 3.68 3.43 -10.96
C ASP A 179 4.94 4.31 -10.86
N VAL A 180 6.11 3.69 -10.80
CA VAL A 180 7.40 4.37 -10.78
C VAL A 180 8.23 4.02 -12.02
N ASP A 181 9.25 4.83 -12.32
CA ASP A 181 10.22 4.51 -13.36
C ASP A 181 11.16 3.38 -12.90
N HIS A 182 10.66 2.14 -12.94
CA HIS A 182 11.45 0.96 -12.61
C HIS A 182 12.66 0.80 -13.53
N LEU A 183 12.43 0.99 -14.82
CA LEU A 183 13.44 0.73 -15.85
C LEU A 183 14.59 1.73 -15.74
N GLY A 184 14.31 3.03 -15.71
CA GLY A 184 15.34 4.08 -15.58
C GLY A 184 16.10 3.99 -14.27
N GLY A 185 15.41 3.70 -13.15
CA GLY A 185 16.07 3.51 -11.86
C GLY A 185 17.06 2.35 -11.86
N VAL A 186 16.70 1.21 -12.45
CA VAL A 186 17.60 0.05 -12.54
C VAL A 186 18.75 0.30 -13.52
N GLN A 187 18.48 0.95 -14.66
CA GLN A 187 19.54 1.35 -15.59
C GLN A 187 20.58 2.20 -14.89
N ALA A 188 20.16 3.22 -14.15
CA ALA A 188 21.07 4.09 -13.39
C ALA A 188 21.90 3.28 -12.36
N ALA A 189 21.31 2.31 -11.68
CA ALA A 189 22.02 1.44 -10.73
C ALA A 189 23.08 0.57 -11.42
N VAL A 190 22.74 -0.06 -12.54
CA VAL A 190 23.67 -0.93 -13.28
C VAL A 190 24.76 -0.12 -13.95
N GLU A 191 24.46 1.01 -14.55
CA GLU A 191 25.44 1.95 -15.12
C GLU A 191 26.42 2.44 -14.06
N PHE A 192 25.96 2.75 -12.85
CA PHE A 192 26.81 3.10 -11.73
C PHE A 192 27.80 1.96 -11.38
N LEU A 193 27.36 0.71 -11.32
CA LEU A 193 28.23 -0.44 -11.08
C LEU A 193 29.26 -0.61 -12.20
N LEU A 194 28.85 -0.46 -13.45
CA LEU A 194 29.75 -0.50 -14.61
C LEU A 194 30.80 0.63 -14.55
N ALA A 195 30.38 1.84 -14.18
CA ALA A 195 31.30 2.99 -14.02
C ALA A 195 32.30 2.79 -12.89
N LYS A 196 31.95 2.02 -11.83
CA LYS A 196 32.86 1.56 -10.78
C LYS A 196 33.85 0.47 -11.25
N GLY A 197 33.79 0.04 -12.51
CA GLY A 197 34.67 -0.97 -13.08
C GLY A 197 34.23 -2.41 -12.81
N ARG A 198 33.00 -2.63 -12.29
CA ARG A 198 32.47 -3.98 -12.06
C ARG A 198 32.18 -4.67 -13.40
N ARG A 199 32.50 -5.95 -13.50
CA ARG A 199 32.50 -6.69 -14.76
C ARG A 199 31.52 -7.86 -14.80
N ARG A 200 31.32 -8.53 -13.65
CA ARG A 200 30.41 -9.67 -13.47
C ARG A 200 29.28 -9.28 -12.56
N ILE A 201 28.37 -8.50 -13.11
CA ILE A 201 27.21 -7.97 -12.39
C ILE A 201 26.08 -8.97 -12.52
N ALA A 202 25.58 -9.51 -11.39
CA ALA A 202 24.35 -10.32 -11.37
C ALA A 202 23.13 -9.50 -10.92
N THR A 203 21.95 -10.13 -10.97
CA THR A 203 20.75 -9.61 -10.33
C THR A 203 20.04 -10.69 -9.52
N VAL A 204 19.53 -10.29 -8.35
CA VAL A 204 18.44 -11.00 -7.67
C VAL A 204 17.15 -10.29 -8.07
N ALA A 205 16.47 -10.84 -9.08
CA ALA A 205 15.22 -10.30 -9.60
C ALA A 205 14.06 -10.53 -8.63
N GLY A 206 13.03 -9.67 -8.69
CA GLY A 206 11.76 -9.90 -8.00
C GLY A 206 10.87 -10.95 -8.68
N PRO A 207 9.68 -11.22 -8.13
CA PRO A 207 8.69 -12.14 -8.70
C PRO A 207 8.36 -11.78 -10.15
N GLN A 208 8.35 -12.79 -11.03
CA GLN A 208 8.18 -12.59 -12.47
C GLN A 208 6.70 -12.54 -12.90
N ASP A 209 5.80 -12.79 -11.98
CA ASP A 209 4.34 -12.59 -12.12
C ASP A 209 3.88 -11.21 -11.62
N MET A 210 4.83 -10.32 -11.27
CA MET A 210 4.56 -8.92 -10.90
C MET A 210 5.23 -7.98 -11.90
N VAL A 211 4.54 -6.89 -12.27
CA VAL A 211 5.08 -5.87 -13.19
C VAL A 211 6.39 -5.29 -12.68
N ALA A 212 6.48 -4.95 -11.39
CA ALA A 212 7.71 -4.42 -10.78
C ALA A 212 8.90 -5.37 -10.91
N GLY A 213 8.68 -6.70 -10.68
CA GLY A 213 9.72 -7.71 -10.82
C GLY A 213 10.25 -7.81 -12.26
N ARG A 214 9.34 -7.87 -13.24
CA ARG A 214 9.70 -7.91 -14.68
C ARG A 214 10.37 -6.61 -15.12
N ALA A 215 9.79 -5.46 -14.83
CA ALA A 215 10.33 -4.18 -15.28
C ALA A 215 11.75 -3.93 -14.74
N ARG A 216 12.01 -4.29 -13.47
CA ARG A 216 13.35 -4.21 -12.87
C ARG A 216 14.33 -5.18 -13.54
N LEU A 217 13.90 -6.41 -13.84
CA LEU A 217 14.73 -7.37 -14.58
C LEU A 217 15.04 -6.92 -16.01
N ASP A 218 14.07 -6.34 -16.69
CA ASP A 218 14.24 -5.81 -18.05
C ASP A 218 15.19 -4.60 -18.07
N GLY A 219 15.11 -3.70 -17.09
CA GLY A 219 16.06 -2.60 -16.93
C GLY A 219 17.49 -3.08 -16.74
N TYR A 220 17.70 -4.11 -15.92
CA TYR A 220 18.99 -4.76 -15.73
C TYR A 220 19.52 -5.38 -17.03
N ARG A 221 18.68 -6.15 -17.72
CA ARG A 221 19.07 -6.80 -19.00
C ARG A 221 19.44 -5.78 -20.07
N GLN A 222 18.66 -4.71 -20.19
CA GLN A 222 18.91 -3.65 -21.17
C GLN A 222 20.23 -2.93 -20.89
N ALA A 223 20.50 -2.57 -19.64
CA ALA A 223 21.75 -1.90 -19.25
C ALA A 223 22.98 -2.78 -19.52
N LEU A 224 22.92 -4.08 -19.22
CA LEU A 224 24.03 -5.01 -19.52
C LEU A 224 24.19 -5.25 -21.02
N ALA A 225 23.10 -5.39 -21.76
CA ALA A 225 23.16 -5.56 -23.21
C ALA A 225 23.80 -4.35 -23.91
N ALA A 226 23.50 -3.12 -23.43
CA ALA A 226 24.13 -1.90 -23.92
C ALA A 226 25.64 -1.84 -23.64
N ALA A 227 26.11 -2.54 -22.60
CA ALA A 227 27.52 -2.67 -22.23
C ALA A 227 28.21 -3.94 -22.80
N ASP A 228 27.52 -4.70 -23.66
CA ASP A 228 27.98 -6.02 -24.18
C ASP A 228 28.37 -6.99 -23.05
N ARG A 229 27.51 -7.11 -22.05
CA ARG A 229 27.70 -7.99 -20.88
C ARG A 229 26.61 -9.05 -20.79
N ARG A 230 26.99 -10.24 -20.28
CA ARG A 230 26.06 -11.35 -20.04
C ARG A 230 25.21 -11.06 -18.80
N ALA A 231 23.91 -11.26 -18.90
CA ALA A 231 23.01 -11.25 -17.75
C ALA A 231 23.15 -12.53 -16.90
N ILE A 232 23.25 -12.36 -15.59
CA ILE A 232 23.35 -13.43 -14.58
C ILE A 232 22.18 -13.20 -13.63
N VAL A 233 21.22 -14.13 -13.54
CA VAL A 233 19.93 -13.88 -12.89
C VAL A 233 19.60 -15.02 -11.92
N ALA A 234 19.28 -14.65 -10.69
CA ALA A 234 18.50 -15.48 -9.77
C ALA A 234 17.18 -14.75 -9.46
N VAL A 235 16.16 -15.47 -9.02
CA VAL A 235 14.83 -14.90 -8.77
C VAL A 235 14.48 -15.07 -7.30
N GLY A 236 14.01 -14.00 -6.67
CA GLY A 236 13.43 -13.97 -5.33
C GLY A 236 11.96 -13.57 -5.35
N ASP A 237 11.39 -13.38 -4.17
CA ASP A 237 9.97 -13.07 -3.96
C ASP A 237 9.75 -11.82 -3.12
N PHE A 238 10.75 -10.92 -3.07
CA PHE A 238 10.81 -9.72 -2.23
C PHE A 238 10.93 -9.97 -0.72
N THR A 239 11.22 -11.20 -0.27
CA THR A 239 11.55 -11.49 1.12
C THR A 239 13.07 -11.50 1.36
N ALA A 240 13.52 -11.28 2.59
CA ALA A 240 14.95 -11.39 2.95
C ALA A 240 15.47 -12.82 2.76
N GLU A 241 14.66 -13.81 3.09
CA GLU A 241 14.97 -15.23 2.95
C GLU A 241 15.23 -15.59 1.48
N SER A 242 14.39 -15.11 0.56
CA SER A 242 14.59 -15.36 -0.87
C SER A 242 15.82 -14.65 -1.42
N GLY A 243 16.10 -13.43 -0.92
CA GLY A 243 17.31 -12.70 -1.26
C GLY A 243 18.57 -13.44 -0.83
N HIS A 244 18.58 -13.98 0.40
CA HIS A 244 19.67 -14.80 0.93
C HIS A 244 19.87 -16.09 0.11
N ALA A 245 18.81 -16.83 -0.16
CA ALA A 245 18.86 -18.07 -0.95
C ALA A 245 19.38 -17.83 -2.38
N ALA A 246 18.83 -16.79 -3.05
CA ALA A 246 19.23 -16.41 -4.39
C ALA A 246 20.71 -15.98 -4.46
N MET A 247 21.21 -15.22 -3.46
CA MET A 247 22.60 -14.80 -3.42
C MET A 247 23.54 -15.99 -3.20
N ARG A 248 23.18 -16.94 -2.34
CA ARG A 248 23.96 -18.17 -2.16
C ARG A 248 24.06 -18.97 -3.45
N GLN A 249 22.96 -19.09 -4.22
CA GLN A 249 22.99 -19.73 -5.53
C GLN A 249 23.94 -19.00 -6.49
N LEU A 250 23.82 -17.65 -6.57
CA LEU A 250 24.70 -16.86 -7.43
C LEU A 250 26.18 -17.02 -7.10
N LEU A 251 26.55 -17.09 -5.82
CA LEU A 251 27.94 -17.30 -5.38
C LEU A 251 28.47 -18.70 -5.76
N ALA A 252 27.60 -19.72 -5.77
CA ALA A 252 27.98 -21.07 -6.17
C ALA A 252 28.14 -21.19 -7.70
N ASP A 253 27.26 -20.57 -8.46
CA ASP A 253 27.23 -20.66 -9.92
C ASP A 253 28.24 -19.73 -10.60
N GLU A 254 28.54 -18.58 -9.97
CA GLU A 254 29.42 -17.50 -10.48
C GLU A 254 30.44 -17.06 -9.41
N PRO A 255 31.47 -17.85 -9.11
CA PRO A 255 32.43 -17.54 -8.04
C PRO A 255 33.20 -16.21 -8.23
N GLU A 256 33.30 -15.74 -9.47
CA GLU A 256 33.98 -14.48 -9.83
C GLU A 256 33.02 -13.28 -9.90
N LEU A 257 31.80 -13.42 -9.34
CA LEU A 257 30.84 -12.32 -9.21
C LEU A 257 31.48 -11.16 -8.45
N ASP A 258 31.38 -9.93 -8.99
CA ASP A 258 31.97 -8.73 -8.39
C ASP A 258 30.94 -7.63 -8.09
N ALA A 259 29.66 -7.80 -8.54
CA ALA A 259 28.56 -6.92 -8.16
C ALA A 259 27.21 -7.63 -8.28
N VAL A 260 26.22 -7.14 -7.54
CA VAL A 260 24.83 -7.57 -7.62
C VAL A 260 23.87 -6.38 -7.51
N PHE A 261 22.95 -6.30 -8.45
CA PHE A 261 21.72 -5.49 -8.31
C PHE A 261 20.62 -6.38 -7.71
N VAL A 262 20.02 -5.95 -6.62
CA VAL A 262 18.97 -6.69 -5.94
C VAL A 262 17.66 -5.90 -6.01
N ALA A 263 16.62 -6.54 -6.52
CA ALA A 263 15.37 -5.88 -6.90
C ALA A 263 14.51 -5.36 -5.70
N SER A 264 14.95 -5.50 -4.44
CA SER A 264 14.41 -4.77 -3.29
C SER A 264 15.43 -4.70 -2.16
N ASP A 265 15.32 -3.71 -1.28
CA ASP A 265 16.22 -3.55 -0.13
C ASP A 265 16.08 -4.71 0.88
N LEU A 266 14.88 -5.26 1.02
CA LEU A 266 14.66 -6.40 1.90
C LEU A 266 15.39 -7.65 1.39
N MET A 267 15.32 -7.95 0.09
CA MET A 267 16.16 -9.00 -0.52
C MET A 267 17.65 -8.66 -0.44
N ALA A 268 18.03 -7.39 -0.62
CA ALA A 268 19.43 -6.97 -0.51
C ALA A 268 19.99 -7.20 0.90
N HIS A 269 19.19 -6.99 1.94
CA HIS A 269 19.57 -7.34 3.31
C HIS A 269 19.89 -8.84 3.44
N GLY A 270 19.05 -9.71 2.87
CA GLY A 270 19.33 -11.15 2.83
C GLY A 270 20.57 -11.49 2.00
N ALA A 271 20.79 -10.80 0.86
CA ALA A 271 21.98 -10.98 0.04
C ALA A 271 23.26 -10.57 0.77
N LEU A 272 23.25 -9.45 1.53
CA LEU A 272 24.36 -9.03 2.37
C LEU A 272 24.71 -10.08 3.44
N GLN A 273 23.69 -10.71 4.03
CA GLN A 273 23.90 -11.81 4.97
C GLN A 273 24.60 -13.00 4.30
N ALA A 274 24.14 -13.43 3.12
CA ALA A 274 24.75 -14.54 2.36
C ALA A 274 26.21 -14.24 1.98
N LEU A 275 26.51 -13.00 1.56
CA LEU A 275 27.88 -12.56 1.26
C LEU A 275 28.80 -12.64 2.49
N ARG A 276 28.31 -12.18 3.64
CA ARG A 276 29.05 -12.26 4.92
C ARG A 276 29.34 -13.71 5.32
N GLU A 277 28.34 -14.60 5.21
CA GLU A 277 28.50 -16.03 5.50
C GLU A 277 29.52 -16.70 4.55
N ALA A 278 29.62 -16.22 3.30
CA ALA A 278 30.59 -16.69 2.32
C ALA A 278 31.98 -16.04 2.47
N GLY A 279 32.17 -15.16 3.47
CA GLY A 279 33.45 -14.46 3.68
C GLY A 279 33.78 -13.40 2.62
N ARG A 280 32.77 -12.93 1.85
CA ARG A 280 32.94 -11.91 0.81
C ARG A 280 32.71 -10.52 1.38
N SER A 281 33.68 -9.64 1.22
CA SER A 281 33.59 -8.25 1.68
C SER A 281 32.72 -7.40 0.76
N VAL A 282 31.90 -6.51 1.34
CA VAL A 282 31.09 -5.52 0.61
C VAL A 282 31.58 -4.12 1.01
N PRO A 283 31.91 -3.25 0.07
CA PRO A 283 31.90 -3.40 -1.38
C PRO A 283 33.16 -4.02 -1.98
N GLY A 284 34.16 -4.41 -1.16
CA GLY A 284 35.50 -4.82 -1.61
C GLY A 284 35.44 -5.91 -2.68
N ASP A 285 34.94 -7.10 -2.35
CA ASP A 285 34.84 -8.23 -3.28
C ASP A 285 33.57 -8.11 -4.15
N VAL A 286 32.42 -7.70 -3.56
CA VAL A 286 31.15 -7.62 -4.25
C VAL A 286 30.45 -6.31 -3.90
N SER A 287 30.17 -5.46 -4.90
CA SER A 287 29.29 -4.30 -4.73
C SER A 287 27.83 -4.73 -4.72
N VAL A 288 27.03 -4.15 -3.84
CA VAL A 288 25.58 -4.43 -3.73
C VAL A 288 24.77 -3.14 -3.92
N VAL A 289 23.81 -3.16 -4.82
CA VAL A 289 22.84 -2.08 -5.01
C VAL A 289 21.43 -2.65 -4.86
N GLY A 290 20.62 -2.01 -4.01
CA GLY A 290 19.22 -2.36 -3.75
C GLY A 290 18.23 -1.54 -4.57
N PHE A 291 16.95 -1.65 -4.19
CA PHE A 291 15.85 -0.86 -4.71
C PHE A 291 14.82 -0.66 -3.59
N ASP A 292 14.19 0.49 -3.49
CA ASP A 292 13.11 1.01 -2.64
C ASP A 292 13.54 2.19 -1.77
N ASP A 293 14.76 2.18 -1.21
CA ASP A 293 15.28 3.10 -0.18
C ASP A 293 14.40 3.14 1.06
N ILE A 294 14.05 1.96 1.57
CA ILE A 294 13.38 1.83 2.87
C ILE A 294 14.37 2.11 4.02
N ALA A 295 13.87 2.38 5.22
CA ALA A 295 14.72 2.71 6.38
C ALA A 295 15.80 1.64 6.65
N LEU A 296 15.51 0.37 6.39
CA LEU A 296 16.47 -0.74 6.51
C LEU A 296 17.76 -0.49 5.73
N ALA A 297 17.70 0.14 4.54
CA ALA A 297 18.88 0.43 3.72
C ALA A 297 19.95 1.25 4.47
N THR A 298 19.52 2.14 5.35
CA THR A 298 20.42 2.97 6.17
C THR A 298 21.06 2.18 7.30
N TYR A 299 20.40 1.13 7.79
CA TYR A 299 20.85 0.31 8.93
C TYR A 299 21.55 -0.98 8.50
N CYS A 300 21.67 -1.27 7.21
CA CYS A 300 22.49 -2.35 6.70
C CYS A 300 23.96 -2.12 7.04
N ASP A 301 24.74 -3.20 7.09
CA ASP A 301 26.19 -3.17 7.28
C ASP A 301 26.88 -3.86 6.08
N PRO A 302 27.50 -3.07 5.17
CA PRO A 302 27.54 -1.59 5.12
C PRO A 302 26.20 -0.97 4.71
N PRO A 303 25.97 0.36 4.97
CA PRO A 303 24.80 1.09 4.50
C PRO A 303 24.58 0.93 3.00
N LEU A 304 23.35 0.58 2.61
CA LEU A 304 23.00 0.09 1.27
C LEU A 304 22.83 1.24 0.27
N THR A 305 23.64 1.24 -0.79
CA THR A 305 23.37 1.99 -2.03
C THR A 305 22.12 1.39 -2.66
N THR A 306 21.14 2.23 -3.02
CA THR A 306 19.84 1.75 -3.48
C THR A 306 19.16 2.75 -4.41
N VAL A 307 18.17 2.30 -5.17
CA VAL A 307 17.30 3.17 -5.96
C VAL A 307 16.09 3.55 -5.11
N ARG A 308 15.96 4.84 -4.80
CA ARG A 308 14.80 5.37 -4.09
C ARG A 308 13.59 5.41 -4.98
N GLN A 309 12.50 4.78 -4.56
CA GLN A 309 11.16 5.03 -5.08
C GLN A 309 10.31 5.79 -4.05
N PRO A 310 9.47 6.73 -4.47
CA PRO A 310 8.68 7.54 -3.54
C PRO A 310 7.43 6.80 -3.05
N ILE A 311 7.60 5.73 -2.25
CA ILE A 311 6.53 4.76 -1.88
C ILE A 311 5.31 5.44 -1.27
N ALA A 312 5.50 6.37 -0.32
CA ALA A 312 4.37 7.10 0.27
C ALA A 312 3.65 7.99 -0.76
N GLU A 313 4.38 8.52 -1.77
CA GLU A 313 3.79 9.31 -2.85
C GLU A 313 2.99 8.46 -3.83
N ILE A 314 3.37 7.19 -4.04
CA ILE A 314 2.52 6.23 -4.77
C ILE A 314 1.15 6.17 -4.09
N GLY A 315 1.10 5.93 -2.78
CA GLY A 315 -0.14 5.89 -2.01
C GLY A 315 -0.95 7.19 -2.09
N ARG A 316 -0.29 8.35 -1.93
CA ARG A 316 -0.96 9.66 -2.06
C ARG A 316 -1.53 9.86 -3.46
N SER A 317 -0.76 9.55 -4.49
CA SER A 317 -1.20 9.71 -5.88
C SER A 317 -2.37 8.78 -6.22
N MET A 318 -2.37 7.54 -5.72
CA MET A 318 -3.51 6.62 -5.84
C MET A 318 -4.77 7.19 -5.19
N ALA A 319 -4.66 7.72 -3.97
CA ALA A 319 -5.80 8.30 -3.26
C ALA A 319 -6.33 9.55 -3.96
N ARG A 320 -5.46 10.45 -4.43
CA ARG A 320 -5.86 11.63 -5.23
C ARG A 320 -6.56 11.23 -6.52
N ALA A 321 -6.04 10.25 -7.24
CA ALA A 321 -6.67 9.71 -8.44
C ALA A 321 -8.08 9.15 -8.14
N MET A 322 -8.22 8.39 -7.04
CA MET A 322 -9.50 7.85 -6.60
C MET A 322 -10.50 8.96 -6.24
N LEU A 323 -10.08 9.97 -5.46
CA LEU A 323 -10.94 11.09 -5.09
C LEU A 323 -11.46 11.84 -6.31
N ARG A 324 -10.61 12.12 -7.31
CA ARG A 324 -11.01 12.73 -8.58
C ARG A 324 -12.03 11.87 -9.36
N LEU A 325 -11.83 10.53 -9.43
CA LEU A 325 -12.79 9.62 -10.04
C LEU A 325 -14.17 9.68 -9.35
N LEU A 326 -14.17 9.70 -8.01
CA LEU A 326 -15.41 9.77 -7.23
C LEU A 326 -16.14 11.11 -7.38
N GLU A 327 -15.44 12.15 -7.77
CA GLU A 327 -16.03 13.47 -8.11
C GLU A 327 -16.48 13.56 -9.57
N GLY A 328 -16.22 12.53 -10.39
CA GLY A 328 -16.57 12.47 -11.80
C GLY A 328 -15.58 13.21 -12.71
N HIS A 329 -14.38 13.48 -12.23
CA HIS A 329 -13.32 14.12 -13.02
C HIS A 329 -12.54 13.08 -13.83
N GLU A 330 -12.02 13.52 -14.97
CA GLU A 330 -11.04 12.73 -15.73
C GLU A 330 -9.72 12.57 -14.95
N VAL A 331 -9.14 11.38 -15.04
CA VAL A 331 -7.86 11.03 -14.40
C VAL A 331 -6.94 10.42 -15.47
N GLU A 332 -5.67 10.81 -15.44
CA GLU A 332 -4.65 10.25 -16.34
C GLU A 332 -4.60 8.72 -16.21
N PRO A 333 -4.58 7.99 -17.34
CA PRO A 333 -4.58 6.53 -17.32
C PRO A 333 -3.30 5.95 -16.71
N LEU A 334 -2.16 6.66 -16.83
CA LEU A 334 -0.88 6.23 -16.29
C LEU A 334 -0.09 7.44 -15.75
N THR A 335 0.30 7.35 -14.48
CA THR A 335 1.19 8.30 -13.83
C THR A 335 2.47 7.58 -13.40
N ILE A 336 3.62 7.99 -13.96
CA ILE A 336 4.93 7.44 -13.59
C ILE A 336 5.65 8.43 -12.69
N LEU A 337 5.97 8.00 -11.47
CA LEU A 337 6.75 8.78 -10.52
C LEU A 337 8.26 8.52 -10.73
N PRO A 338 9.12 9.55 -10.61
CA PRO A 338 10.56 9.38 -10.80
C PRO A 338 11.18 8.54 -9.67
N THR A 339 12.30 7.89 -10.01
CA THR A 339 13.19 7.20 -9.07
C THR A 339 14.56 7.90 -9.03
N GLU A 340 15.35 7.66 -7.98
CA GLU A 340 16.64 8.30 -7.76
C GLU A 340 17.65 7.30 -7.19
N LEU A 341 18.88 7.24 -7.73
CA LEU A 341 19.95 6.44 -7.15
C LEU A 341 20.53 7.15 -5.91
N VAL A 342 20.47 6.49 -4.76
CA VAL A 342 21.01 6.96 -3.48
C VAL A 342 22.29 6.19 -3.19
N ILE A 343 23.44 6.85 -3.31
CA ILE A 343 24.75 6.25 -3.11
C ILE A 343 25.09 6.23 -1.61
N ARG A 344 25.51 5.05 -1.12
CA ARG A 344 26.01 4.82 0.23
C ARG A 344 27.30 3.97 0.17
N GLU A 345 27.52 3.09 1.14
CA GLU A 345 28.80 2.41 1.33
C GLU A 345 28.88 1.00 0.70
N SER A 346 27.75 0.41 0.27
CA SER A 346 27.72 -0.96 -0.26
C SER A 346 28.16 -1.10 -1.72
N ALA A 347 28.43 0.02 -2.43
CA ALA A 347 28.84 -0.04 -3.84
C ALA A 347 29.72 1.16 -4.27
#